data_14cd44a058cbe7e16a925d85e9f83830
#
_entry.id   14cd44a058cbe7e16a925d85e9f83830
#
_cell.length_a   1.000
_cell.length_b   1.000
_cell.length_c   1.000
_cell.angle_alpha   90.00
_cell.angle_beta   90.00
_cell.angle_gamma   90.00
#
_symmetry.space_group_name_H-M   'P 1'
#
loop_
_entity.id
_entity.type
_entity.pdbx_description
1 polymer ?
#
loop_
_entity_poly.entity_id
_entity_poly.type
_entity_poly.pdbx_seq_one_letter_code
_entity_poly.pdbx_strand_id
1 'polypeptide(L)'
;MSSSTITTKDGTELYYKDWGAGQPIVFHHGWPLSADDWDAQMLFFLSHGYRVIAHDRRGHGRSSQTASGNDMDTYADDVAELVNHLDLKKAIHVGHSTGGGEVARYVARHGGNGRVAKAVLVSSVPPIMVKSDTNPGGLPIEVFDGFRAALAGNRAQFYRDVPTGPFYGFNRDGAKVYPGVIDNWWRQGMMGGAKPQYDCIKAFSETDFTEDLRKMDVPVLVLHGDDDQIVPIADSGLLSAKLVKNGTLKVYKGYPHGMLTTHADVINPDLLAFFKA
;
A
#
# COMPACT_ATOMS: atom_id res chain seq x y z
N MET A 1 -3.48 28.89 5.08
CA MET A 1 -2.75 27.63 4.82
C MET A 1 -3.80 26.54 4.82
N SER A 2 -3.89 25.72 3.76
CA SER A 2 -4.76 24.55 3.78
C SER A 2 -4.31 23.62 4.90
N SER A 3 -5.23 23.09 5.68
CA SER A 3 -4.93 22.05 6.68
C SER A 3 -4.36 20.84 5.95
N SER A 4 -3.29 20.24 6.47
CA SER A 4 -2.78 18.94 5.99
C SER A 4 -3.47 17.74 6.69
N THR A 5 -4.62 17.98 7.31
CA THR A 5 -5.41 16.98 8.04
C THR A 5 -6.88 17.14 7.73
N ILE A 6 -7.60 16.03 7.73
CA ILE A 6 -9.07 15.98 7.81
C ILE A 6 -9.46 15.24 9.08
N THR A 7 -10.66 15.56 9.60
CA THR A 7 -11.30 14.79 10.68
C THR A 7 -12.40 13.96 10.07
N THR A 8 -12.32 12.64 10.23
CA THR A 8 -13.33 11.69 9.76
C THR A 8 -14.59 11.75 10.66
N LYS A 9 -15.68 11.11 10.22
CA LYS A 9 -16.95 11.07 10.97
C LYS A 9 -16.84 10.49 12.36
N ASP A 10 -15.88 9.58 12.58
CA ASP A 10 -15.63 8.98 13.90
C ASP A 10 -14.65 9.80 14.77
N GLY A 11 -14.22 10.97 14.28
CA GLY A 11 -13.31 11.87 15.00
C GLY A 11 -11.81 11.57 14.79
N THR A 12 -11.46 10.63 13.91
CA THR A 12 -10.05 10.34 13.61
C THR A 12 -9.45 11.44 12.73
N GLU A 13 -8.30 11.97 13.10
CA GLU A 13 -7.55 12.90 12.25
C GLU A 13 -6.65 12.12 11.31
N LEU A 14 -6.79 12.38 10.00
CA LEU A 14 -5.97 11.79 8.95
C LEU A 14 -5.08 12.87 8.34
N TYR A 15 -3.78 12.66 8.40
CA TYR A 15 -2.80 13.51 7.73
C TYR A 15 -2.70 13.13 6.25
N TYR A 16 -2.52 14.13 5.39
CA TYR A 16 -2.25 13.92 3.97
C TYR A 16 -1.32 14.99 3.40
N LYS A 17 -0.63 14.63 2.32
CA LYS A 17 0.08 15.52 1.41
C LYS A 17 -0.77 15.70 0.17
N ASP A 18 -0.82 16.91 -0.38
CA ASP A 18 -1.57 17.26 -1.61
C ASP A 18 -0.82 18.33 -2.37
N TRP A 19 -0.20 17.96 -3.49
CA TRP A 19 0.65 18.84 -4.25
C TRP A 19 0.29 18.86 -5.74
N GLY A 20 0.43 20.02 -6.37
CA GLY A 20 0.25 20.20 -7.81
C GLY A 20 -1.20 20.35 -8.23
N ALA A 21 -1.44 20.13 -9.52
CA ALA A 21 -2.73 20.22 -10.18
C ALA A 21 -2.80 19.21 -11.32
N GLY A 22 -3.98 19.01 -11.91
CA GLY A 22 -4.20 18.03 -12.98
C GLY A 22 -4.93 16.78 -12.50
N GLN A 23 -4.78 15.68 -13.22
CA GLN A 23 -5.42 14.42 -12.83
C GLN A 23 -4.87 13.93 -11.49
N PRO A 24 -5.74 13.62 -10.50
CA PRO A 24 -5.29 13.19 -9.19
C PRO A 24 -4.73 11.77 -9.20
N ILE A 25 -3.61 11.57 -8.49
CA ILE A 25 -3.10 10.27 -8.09
C ILE A 25 -3.16 10.19 -6.57
N VAL A 26 -3.78 9.16 -6.03
CA VAL A 26 -3.85 8.88 -4.60
C VAL A 26 -2.98 7.67 -4.29
N PHE A 27 -1.99 7.85 -3.43
CA PHE A 27 -1.02 6.85 -3.03
C PHE A 27 -1.36 6.28 -1.66
N HIS A 28 -1.37 4.94 -1.56
CA HIS A 28 -1.72 4.18 -0.38
C HIS A 28 -0.50 3.37 0.08
N HIS A 29 0.05 3.73 1.23
CA HIS A 29 1.30 3.15 1.73
C HIS A 29 1.14 1.72 2.27
N GLY A 30 2.25 0.97 2.29
CA GLY A 30 2.37 -0.34 2.93
C GLY A 30 2.45 -0.23 4.46
N TRP A 31 2.28 -1.37 5.14
CA TRP A 31 2.53 -1.46 6.58
C TRP A 31 4.02 -1.56 6.88
N PRO A 32 4.52 -0.92 7.93
CA PRO A 32 3.92 0.02 8.86
C PRO A 32 4.26 1.49 8.50
N LEU A 33 4.35 1.79 7.21
CA LEU A 33 4.89 3.02 6.65
C LEU A 33 3.93 4.22 6.77
N SER A 34 4.14 5.23 5.95
CA SER A 34 3.38 6.50 5.91
C SER A 34 3.38 7.08 4.50
N ALA A 35 2.76 8.23 4.30
CA ALA A 35 2.80 8.99 3.05
C ALA A 35 4.23 9.32 2.60
N ASP A 36 5.21 9.31 3.51
CA ASP A 36 6.61 9.63 3.20
C ASP A 36 7.29 8.55 2.34
N ASP A 37 6.73 7.33 2.30
CA ASP A 37 7.24 6.26 1.44
C ASP A 37 7.06 6.57 -0.05
N TRP A 38 6.13 7.47 -0.37
CA TRP A 38 5.77 7.86 -1.73
C TRP A 38 6.48 9.11 -2.26
N ASP A 39 7.40 9.73 -1.49
CA ASP A 39 8.00 11.00 -1.85
C ASP A 39 8.69 10.98 -3.23
N ALA A 40 9.37 9.89 -3.58
CA ALA A 40 10.02 9.75 -4.87
C ALA A 40 9.01 9.70 -6.03
N GLN A 41 7.93 8.93 -5.88
CA GLN A 41 6.85 8.86 -6.86
C GLN A 41 6.10 10.18 -6.95
N MET A 42 5.78 10.80 -5.82
CA MET A 42 5.08 12.09 -5.78
C MET A 42 5.87 13.17 -6.54
N LEU A 43 7.17 13.30 -6.31
CA LEU A 43 8.03 14.25 -7.03
C LEU A 43 8.09 13.95 -8.53
N PHE A 44 8.19 12.67 -8.90
CA PHE A 44 8.20 12.26 -10.31
C PHE A 44 6.89 12.64 -11.00
N PHE A 45 5.74 12.28 -10.44
CA PHE A 45 4.44 12.55 -11.07
C PHE A 45 4.07 14.04 -11.02
N LEU A 46 4.48 14.76 -9.98
CA LEU A 46 4.35 16.20 -9.91
C LEU A 46 5.04 16.89 -11.10
N SER A 47 6.26 16.45 -11.44
CA SER A 47 7.00 16.98 -12.62
C SER A 47 6.37 16.62 -13.96
N HIS A 48 5.43 15.65 -13.98
CA HIS A 48 4.67 15.23 -15.16
C HIS A 48 3.25 15.82 -15.22
N GLY A 49 2.93 16.80 -14.36
CA GLY A 49 1.67 17.54 -14.40
C GLY A 49 0.48 16.83 -13.73
N TYR A 50 0.72 15.92 -12.82
CA TYR A 50 -0.32 15.30 -11.99
C TYR A 50 -0.50 16.04 -10.66
N ARG A 51 -1.71 16.00 -10.11
CA ARG A 51 -1.94 16.31 -8.69
C ARG A 51 -1.66 15.03 -7.90
N VAL A 52 -0.77 15.09 -6.91
CA VAL A 52 -0.30 13.93 -6.15
C VAL A 52 -0.75 14.03 -4.70
N ILE A 53 -1.47 13.02 -4.24
CA ILE A 53 -2.00 12.93 -2.88
C ILE A 53 -1.47 11.66 -2.23
N ALA A 54 -0.99 11.74 -1.00
CA ALA A 54 -0.64 10.59 -0.19
C ALA A 54 -1.09 10.85 1.25
N HIS A 55 -1.75 9.87 1.87
CA HIS A 55 -2.22 9.99 3.25
C HIS A 55 -1.47 9.04 4.17
N ASP A 56 -1.39 9.40 5.44
CA ASP A 56 -1.03 8.48 6.50
C ASP A 56 -2.31 7.76 6.94
N ARG A 57 -2.38 6.42 6.77
CA ARG A 57 -3.52 5.62 7.25
C ARG A 57 -3.71 5.84 8.74
N ARG A 58 -4.95 5.77 9.26
CA ARG A 58 -5.18 5.81 10.72
C ARG A 58 -4.22 4.86 11.43
N GLY A 59 -3.70 5.27 12.57
CA GLY A 59 -2.73 4.50 13.35
C GLY A 59 -1.30 4.55 12.82
N HIS A 60 -1.05 5.19 11.69
CA HIS A 60 0.27 5.27 11.05
C HIS A 60 0.73 6.73 10.90
N GLY A 61 2.03 6.91 10.82
CA GLY A 61 2.63 8.22 10.58
C GLY A 61 2.11 9.31 11.52
N ARG A 62 1.58 10.39 10.93
CA ARG A 62 1.08 11.60 11.63
C ARG A 62 -0.42 11.56 11.91
N SER A 63 -1.14 10.53 11.43
CA SER A 63 -2.56 10.34 11.72
C SER A 63 -2.80 9.88 13.14
N SER A 64 -4.03 10.03 13.64
CA SER A 64 -4.43 9.61 15.00
C SER A 64 -4.04 8.15 15.26
N GLN A 65 -3.47 7.90 16.44
CA GLN A 65 -3.15 6.56 16.91
C GLN A 65 -4.40 5.91 17.55
N THR A 66 -5.20 5.25 16.73
CA THR A 66 -6.50 4.72 17.10
C THR A 66 -6.42 3.42 17.89
N ALA A 67 -7.32 3.24 18.88
CA ALA A 67 -7.44 2.00 19.64
C ALA A 67 -8.31 0.94 18.94
N SER A 68 -9.13 1.35 17.96
CA SER A 68 -10.08 0.51 17.21
C SER A 68 -10.26 1.02 15.78
N GLY A 69 -11.01 0.28 14.94
CA GLY A 69 -11.21 0.63 13.53
C GLY A 69 -9.95 0.40 12.68
N ASN A 70 -9.05 -0.47 13.14
CA ASN A 70 -7.81 -0.79 12.43
C ASN A 70 -8.02 -1.99 11.49
N ASP A 71 -8.99 -1.89 10.59
CA ASP A 71 -9.40 -2.91 9.64
C ASP A 71 -9.60 -2.33 8.24
N MET A 72 -9.64 -3.19 7.21
CA MET A 72 -9.68 -2.76 5.82
C MET A 72 -10.98 -2.03 5.42
N ASP A 73 -12.09 -2.34 6.06
CA ASP A 73 -13.35 -1.67 5.81
C ASP A 73 -13.26 -0.21 6.25
N THR A 74 -12.79 0.01 7.46
CA THR A 74 -12.58 1.34 8.02
C THR A 74 -11.52 2.13 7.24
N TYR A 75 -10.40 1.49 6.84
CA TYR A 75 -9.38 2.16 6.01
C TYR A 75 -9.94 2.63 4.67
N ALA A 76 -10.77 1.81 4.02
CA ALA A 76 -11.43 2.20 2.77
C ALA A 76 -12.45 3.33 2.96
N ASP A 77 -13.17 3.34 4.08
CA ASP A 77 -14.10 4.40 4.43
C ASP A 77 -13.35 5.73 4.72
N ASP A 78 -12.21 5.69 5.39
CA ASP A 78 -11.31 6.85 5.58
C ASP A 78 -10.85 7.45 4.24
N VAL A 79 -10.43 6.59 3.31
CA VAL A 79 -10.07 7.03 1.95
C VAL A 79 -11.24 7.70 1.26
N ALA A 80 -12.46 7.16 1.42
CA ALA A 80 -13.66 7.76 0.83
C ALA A 80 -13.94 9.15 1.42
N GLU A 81 -13.71 9.35 2.71
CA GLU A 81 -13.84 10.66 3.33
C GLU A 81 -12.78 11.66 2.81
N LEU A 82 -11.53 11.23 2.66
CA LEU A 82 -10.46 12.05 2.07
C LEU A 82 -10.78 12.44 0.62
N VAL A 83 -11.18 11.46 -0.21
CA VAL A 83 -11.57 11.68 -1.61
C VAL A 83 -12.74 12.65 -1.74
N ASN A 84 -13.73 12.56 -0.83
CA ASN A 84 -14.86 13.48 -0.79
C ASN A 84 -14.45 14.86 -0.31
N HIS A 85 -13.62 14.97 0.72
CA HIS A 85 -13.12 16.24 1.24
C HIS A 85 -12.36 17.04 0.17
N LEU A 86 -11.52 16.37 -0.61
CA LEU A 86 -10.73 16.97 -1.69
C LEU A 86 -11.49 17.06 -3.03
N ASP A 87 -12.75 16.62 -3.08
CA ASP A 87 -13.61 16.48 -4.29
C ASP A 87 -12.87 15.83 -5.47
N LEU A 88 -12.12 14.75 -5.22
CA LEU A 88 -11.36 14.08 -6.26
C LEU A 88 -12.30 13.35 -7.23
N LYS A 89 -12.04 13.52 -8.52
CA LYS A 89 -12.76 12.85 -9.62
C LYS A 89 -11.76 12.23 -10.57
N LYS A 90 -12.11 11.06 -11.12
CA LYS A 90 -11.24 10.31 -12.04
C LYS A 90 -9.83 10.11 -11.48
N ALA A 91 -9.72 9.87 -10.17
CA ALA A 91 -8.44 9.65 -9.52
C ALA A 91 -7.85 8.29 -9.93
N ILE A 92 -6.52 8.25 -10.00
CA ILE A 92 -5.76 7.01 -10.13
C ILE A 92 -5.33 6.60 -8.71
N HIS A 93 -5.69 5.39 -8.28
CA HIS A 93 -5.32 4.89 -6.96
C HIS A 93 -4.15 3.91 -7.10
N VAL A 94 -3.07 4.16 -6.38
CA VAL A 94 -1.85 3.33 -6.41
C VAL A 94 -1.57 2.82 -5.01
N GLY A 95 -1.63 1.50 -4.81
CA GLY A 95 -1.40 0.87 -3.51
C GLY A 95 -0.22 -0.06 -3.50
N HIS A 96 0.65 0.09 -2.50
CA HIS A 96 1.77 -0.80 -2.24
C HIS A 96 1.44 -1.72 -1.06
N SER A 97 1.70 -3.04 -1.22
CA SER A 97 1.56 -3.99 -0.12
C SER A 97 0.15 -3.94 0.50
N THR A 98 0.05 -3.67 1.79
CA THR A 98 -1.21 -3.40 2.52
C THR A 98 -2.07 -2.33 1.84
N GLY A 99 -1.43 -1.29 1.28
CA GLY A 99 -2.12 -0.24 0.54
C GLY A 99 -2.83 -0.74 -0.72
N GLY A 100 -2.37 -1.84 -1.31
CA GLY A 100 -3.09 -2.50 -2.42
C GLY A 100 -4.40 -3.15 -1.96
N GLY A 101 -4.44 -3.70 -0.75
CA GLY A 101 -5.69 -4.17 -0.12
C GLY A 101 -6.66 -3.03 0.13
N GLU A 102 -6.16 -1.90 0.63
CA GLU A 102 -6.95 -0.68 0.82
C GLU A 102 -7.52 -0.16 -0.51
N VAL A 103 -6.72 -0.14 -1.59
CA VAL A 103 -7.18 0.22 -2.94
C VAL A 103 -8.26 -0.74 -3.42
N ALA A 104 -8.06 -2.04 -3.32
CA ALA A 104 -9.05 -3.04 -3.76
C ALA A 104 -10.39 -2.85 -3.03
N ARG A 105 -10.36 -2.73 -1.70
CA ARG A 105 -11.55 -2.51 -0.86
C ARG A 105 -12.21 -1.16 -1.17
N TYR A 106 -11.44 -0.08 -1.31
CA TYR A 106 -11.95 1.24 -1.64
C TYR A 106 -12.63 1.26 -3.02
N VAL A 107 -11.98 0.73 -4.06
CA VAL A 107 -12.57 0.72 -5.41
C VAL A 107 -13.85 -0.10 -5.46
N ALA A 108 -13.87 -1.26 -4.80
CA ALA A 108 -15.05 -2.12 -4.77
C ALA A 108 -16.25 -1.50 -4.05
N ARG A 109 -16.02 -0.71 -2.99
CA ARG A 109 -17.08 -0.13 -2.14
C ARG A 109 -17.45 1.29 -2.52
N HIS A 110 -16.47 2.11 -2.94
CA HIS A 110 -16.62 3.56 -3.10
C HIS A 110 -16.20 4.09 -4.47
N GLY A 111 -15.67 3.23 -5.38
CA GLY A 111 -15.12 3.63 -6.67
C GLY A 111 -16.12 4.12 -7.71
N GLY A 112 -17.43 4.06 -7.40
CA GLY A 112 -18.51 4.49 -8.30
C GLY A 112 -18.55 6.00 -8.55
N ASN A 113 -19.51 6.44 -9.40
CA ASN A 113 -19.79 7.85 -9.68
C ASN A 113 -18.61 8.66 -10.27
N GLY A 114 -17.73 7.98 -11.04
CA GLY A 114 -16.62 8.65 -11.70
C GLY A 114 -15.49 9.09 -10.76
N ARG A 115 -15.42 8.57 -9.53
CA ARG A 115 -14.36 8.87 -8.56
C ARG A 115 -13.02 8.24 -8.95
N VAL A 116 -13.05 7.02 -9.50
CA VAL A 116 -11.85 6.25 -9.88
C VAL A 116 -11.74 6.13 -11.39
N ALA A 117 -10.57 6.45 -11.95
CA ALA A 117 -10.25 6.23 -13.36
C ALA A 117 -9.48 4.93 -13.57
N LYS A 118 -8.50 4.65 -12.72
CA LYS A 118 -7.59 3.50 -12.80
C LYS A 118 -7.13 3.08 -11.42
N ALA A 119 -6.70 1.83 -11.28
CA ALA A 119 -6.08 1.32 -10.07
C ALA A 119 -4.76 0.62 -10.36
N VAL A 120 -3.82 0.68 -9.42
CA VAL A 120 -2.54 -0.02 -9.49
C VAL A 120 -2.29 -0.76 -8.17
N LEU A 121 -1.93 -2.02 -8.29
CA LEU A 121 -1.58 -2.91 -7.18
C LEU A 121 -0.10 -3.26 -7.30
N VAL A 122 0.75 -2.75 -6.40
CA VAL A 122 2.20 -2.97 -6.42
C VAL A 122 2.60 -3.85 -5.26
N SER A 123 3.18 -5.03 -5.53
CA SER A 123 3.61 -5.99 -4.48
C SER A 123 2.52 -6.16 -3.40
N SER A 124 1.27 -6.31 -3.84
CA SER A 124 0.07 -6.10 -3.01
C SER A 124 -0.41 -7.38 -2.35
N VAL A 125 -1.02 -7.24 -1.16
CA VAL A 125 -1.52 -8.34 -0.33
C VAL A 125 -2.74 -9.11 -0.90
N PRO A 126 -3.64 -8.55 -1.76
CA PRO A 126 -4.73 -9.31 -2.33
C PRO A 126 -4.27 -10.53 -3.18
N PRO A 127 -5.10 -11.60 -3.27
CA PRO A 127 -6.48 -11.69 -2.77
C PRO A 127 -6.59 -11.96 -1.26
N ILE A 128 -5.68 -12.71 -0.65
CA ILE A 128 -5.57 -12.94 0.78
C ILE A 128 -4.19 -13.54 1.08
N MET A 129 -3.51 -13.05 2.11
CA MET A 129 -2.16 -13.54 2.42
C MET A 129 -2.16 -14.86 3.20
N VAL A 130 -3.07 -15.00 4.17
CA VAL A 130 -3.13 -16.23 4.97
C VAL A 130 -3.66 -17.39 4.14
N LYS A 131 -3.10 -18.57 4.39
CA LYS A 131 -3.59 -19.82 3.80
C LYS A 131 -5.05 -20.03 4.14
N SER A 132 -5.86 -20.27 3.11
CA SER A 132 -7.30 -20.44 3.21
C SER A 132 -7.81 -21.37 2.11
N ASP A 133 -9.09 -21.71 2.13
CA ASP A 133 -9.72 -22.48 1.05
C ASP A 133 -9.69 -21.72 -0.29
N THR A 134 -9.72 -20.38 -0.26
CA THR A 134 -9.65 -19.52 -1.45
C THR A 134 -8.21 -19.27 -1.90
N ASN A 135 -7.21 -19.47 -1.02
CA ASN A 135 -5.78 -19.36 -1.33
C ASN A 135 -4.98 -20.48 -0.63
N PRO A 136 -4.98 -21.71 -1.15
CA PRO A 136 -4.27 -22.83 -0.53
C PRO A 136 -2.74 -22.67 -0.47
N GLY A 137 -2.16 -21.82 -1.33
CA GLY A 137 -0.74 -21.50 -1.36
C GLY A 137 -0.35 -20.38 -0.39
N GLY A 138 -1.32 -19.73 0.24
CA GLY A 138 -1.07 -18.62 1.18
C GLY A 138 -0.18 -19.00 2.36
N LEU A 139 0.34 -18.00 3.05
CA LEU A 139 1.25 -18.18 4.18
C LEU A 139 0.51 -18.75 5.39
N PRO A 140 1.14 -19.65 6.17
CA PRO A 140 0.56 -20.10 7.44
C PRO A 140 0.30 -18.94 8.41
N ILE A 141 -0.75 -19.05 9.22
CA ILE A 141 -1.11 -18.00 10.21
C ILE A 141 0.02 -17.72 11.19
N GLU A 142 0.84 -18.72 11.49
CA GLU A 142 1.99 -18.64 12.40
C GLU A 142 3.04 -17.60 11.93
N VAL A 143 3.14 -17.32 10.64
CA VAL A 143 4.00 -16.25 10.11
C VAL A 143 3.53 -14.88 10.62
N PHE A 144 2.23 -14.63 10.59
CA PHE A 144 1.62 -13.38 11.05
C PHE A 144 1.58 -13.29 12.57
N ASP A 145 1.40 -14.40 13.26
CA ASP A 145 1.55 -14.47 14.72
C ASP A 145 2.99 -14.18 15.15
N GLY A 146 3.97 -14.61 14.36
CA GLY A 146 5.37 -14.22 14.54
C GLY A 146 5.57 -12.69 14.41
N PHE A 147 4.93 -12.03 13.44
CA PHE A 147 4.97 -10.58 13.31
C PHE A 147 4.33 -9.89 14.52
N ARG A 148 3.18 -10.37 14.99
CA ARG A 148 2.52 -9.87 16.21
C ARG A 148 3.41 -10.00 17.43
N ALA A 149 4.06 -11.16 17.61
CA ALA A 149 4.96 -11.42 18.71
C ALA A 149 6.22 -10.53 18.64
N ALA A 150 6.83 -10.38 17.48
CA ALA A 150 7.99 -9.52 17.27
C ALA A 150 7.68 -8.04 17.55
N LEU A 151 6.52 -7.55 17.07
CA LEU A 151 6.06 -6.19 17.35
C LEU A 151 5.79 -5.97 18.83
N ALA A 152 5.12 -6.89 19.49
CA ALA A 152 4.82 -6.81 20.92
C ALA A 152 6.08 -6.92 21.79
N GLY A 153 7.08 -7.68 21.37
CA GLY A 153 8.34 -7.89 22.10
C GLY A 153 9.30 -6.72 21.95
N ASN A 154 9.79 -6.49 20.75
CA ASN A 154 10.73 -5.39 20.46
C ASN A 154 10.44 -4.78 19.07
N ARG A 155 9.44 -3.91 19.00
CA ARG A 155 9.04 -3.24 17.77
C ARG A 155 10.19 -2.51 17.08
N ALA A 156 11.05 -1.86 17.86
CA ALA A 156 12.15 -1.07 17.30
C ALA A 156 13.17 -1.94 16.57
N GLN A 157 13.53 -3.10 17.14
CA GLN A 157 14.44 -4.04 16.49
C GLN A 157 13.75 -4.73 15.30
N PHE A 158 12.51 -5.20 15.47
CA PHE A 158 11.75 -5.82 14.39
C PHE A 158 11.66 -4.90 13.16
N TYR A 159 11.39 -3.61 13.37
CA TYR A 159 11.34 -2.63 12.30
C TYR A 159 12.71 -2.26 11.72
N ARG A 160 13.81 -2.65 12.36
CA ARG A 160 15.15 -2.60 11.76
C ARG A 160 15.45 -3.83 10.92
N ASP A 161 15.04 -5.01 11.38
CA ASP A 161 15.38 -6.28 10.74
C ASP A 161 14.67 -6.43 9.37
N VAL A 162 13.40 -6.03 9.28
CA VAL A 162 12.60 -6.15 8.05
C VAL A 162 13.23 -5.41 6.86
N PRO A 163 13.55 -4.09 6.92
CA PRO A 163 14.16 -3.37 5.79
C PRO A 163 15.64 -3.73 5.58
N THR A 164 16.34 -4.20 6.61
CA THR A 164 17.76 -4.64 6.47
C THR A 164 17.87 -5.91 5.64
N GLY A 165 16.81 -6.69 5.56
CA GLY A 165 16.79 -7.99 4.87
C GLY A 165 15.72 -8.06 3.78
N PRO A 166 14.59 -8.74 4.06
CA PRO A 166 13.67 -9.23 3.02
C PRO A 166 12.88 -8.13 2.29
N PHE A 167 12.62 -6.98 2.92
CA PHE A 167 11.77 -5.94 2.33
C PHE A 167 12.39 -5.34 1.06
N TYR A 168 13.67 -5.01 1.10
CA TYR A 168 14.41 -4.41 -0.02
C TYR A 168 15.32 -5.41 -0.74
N GLY A 169 15.32 -6.68 -0.32
CA GLY A 169 16.22 -7.68 -0.86
C GLY A 169 17.69 -7.45 -0.49
N PHE A 170 17.96 -6.66 0.55
CA PHE A 170 19.32 -6.36 0.99
C PHE A 170 20.07 -7.57 1.59
N ASN A 171 19.34 -8.66 1.85
CA ASN A 171 19.88 -9.97 2.25
C ASN A 171 20.32 -10.84 1.06
N ARG A 172 20.20 -10.36 -0.19
CA ARG A 172 20.65 -11.09 -1.38
C ARG A 172 22.12 -10.84 -1.66
N ASP A 173 22.80 -11.85 -2.20
CA ASP A 173 24.21 -11.74 -2.58
C ASP A 173 24.42 -10.62 -3.61
N GLY A 174 25.38 -9.75 -3.35
CA GLY A 174 25.69 -8.61 -4.21
C GLY A 174 24.70 -7.42 -4.12
N ALA A 175 23.71 -7.48 -3.22
CA ALA A 175 22.79 -6.38 -3.04
C ALA A 175 23.50 -5.11 -2.55
N LYS A 176 23.18 -3.97 -3.17
CA LYS A 176 23.66 -2.66 -2.72
C LYS A 176 22.77 -2.15 -1.59
N VAL A 177 23.27 -2.21 -0.37
CA VAL A 177 22.56 -1.77 0.83
C VAL A 177 22.64 -0.25 0.95
N TYR A 178 21.49 0.37 1.25
CA TYR A 178 21.38 1.81 1.48
C TYR A 178 20.92 2.09 2.93
N PRO A 179 21.83 2.42 3.86
CA PRO A 179 21.49 2.66 5.26
C PRO A 179 20.39 3.72 5.46
N GLY A 180 20.42 4.80 4.67
CA GLY A 180 19.39 5.84 4.73
C GLY A 180 17.99 5.36 4.36
N VAL A 181 17.86 4.36 3.47
CA VAL A 181 16.57 3.73 3.16
C VAL A 181 16.06 2.91 4.35
N ILE A 182 16.95 2.15 5.00
CA ILE A 182 16.63 1.38 6.22
C ILE A 182 16.20 2.33 7.35
N ASP A 183 16.93 3.42 7.55
CA ASP A 183 16.63 4.43 8.57
C ASP A 183 15.29 5.11 8.32
N ASN A 184 14.99 5.44 7.05
CA ASN A 184 13.71 6.05 6.69
C ASN A 184 12.53 5.10 6.90
N TRP A 185 12.68 3.82 6.57
CA TRP A 185 11.66 2.79 6.82
C TRP A 185 11.39 2.65 8.32
N TRP A 186 12.47 2.52 9.12
CA TRP A 186 12.39 2.43 10.56
C TRP A 186 11.72 3.65 11.19
N ARG A 187 12.13 4.86 10.77
CA ARG A 187 11.54 6.12 11.24
C ARG A 187 10.05 6.16 10.99
N GLN A 188 9.61 5.81 9.78
CA GLN A 188 8.19 5.78 9.44
C GLN A 188 7.42 4.78 10.29
N GLY A 189 7.93 3.56 10.44
CA GLY A 189 7.32 2.54 11.29
C GLY A 189 7.18 2.99 12.74
N MET A 190 8.20 3.63 13.29
CA MET A 190 8.21 4.09 14.69
C MET A 190 7.29 5.30 14.95
N MET A 191 6.93 6.08 13.92
CA MET A 191 6.00 7.21 14.06
C MET A 191 4.56 6.76 14.36
N GLY A 192 4.14 5.62 13.85
CA GLY A 192 2.79 5.10 14.09
C GLY A 192 2.59 4.50 15.47
N GLY A 193 1.34 4.25 15.85
CA GLY A 193 0.97 3.64 17.10
C GLY A 193 1.21 2.12 17.13
N ALA A 194 1.74 1.59 18.24
CA ALA A 194 1.98 0.15 18.35
C ALA A 194 0.69 -0.67 18.25
N LYS A 195 -0.40 -0.23 18.91
CA LYS A 195 -1.70 -0.93 18.89
C LYS A 195 -2.32 -0.99 17.49
N PRO A 196 -2.52 0.13 16.78
CA PRO A 196 -3.10 0.08 15.44
C PRO A 196 -2.21 -0.66 14.43
N GLN A 197 -0.89 -0.57 14.54
CA GLN A 197 0.01 -1.34 13.68
C GLN A 197 -0.05 -2.84 13.98
N TYR A 198 -0.24 -3.23 15.24
CA TYR A 198 -0.47 -4.62 15.64
C TYR A 198 -1.78 -5.16 15.04
N ASP A 199 -2.88 -4.40 15.16
CA ASP A 199 -4.17 -4.78 14.59
C ASP A 199 -4.13 -4.85 13.06
N CYS A 200 -3.39 -3.95 12.42
CA CYS A 200 -3.23 -3.91 10.98
C CYS A 200 -2.59 -5.20 10.42
N ILE A 201 -1.84 -5.97 11.23
CA ILE A 201 -1.33 -7.28 10.82
C ILE A 201 -2.50 -8.20 10.45
N LYS A 202 -3.57 -8.22 11.25
CA LYS A 202 -4.78 -8.96 10.93
C LYS A 202 -5.45 -8.39 9.67
N ALA A 203 -5.55 -7.07 9.58
CA ALA A 203 -6.21 -6.41 8.46
C ALA A 203 -5.56 -6.79 7.12
N PHE A 204 -4.24 -6.78 7.00
CA PHE A 204 -3.58 -7.09 5.74
C PHE A 204 -3.43 -8.58 5.46
N SER A 205 -3.38 -9.42 6.49
CA SER A 205 -3.12 -10.86 6.31
C SER A 205 -4.36 -11.73 6.19
N GLU A 206 -5.43 -11.38 6.91
CA GLU A 206 -6.62 -12.23 7.06
C GLU A 206 -7.85 -11.70 6.31
N THR A 207 -7.79 -10.48 5.75
CA THR A 207 -8.90 -9.96 4.93
C THR A 207 -8.90 -10.62 3.56
N ASP A 208 -10.03 -11.20 3.16
CA ASP A 208 -10.24 -11.72 1.82
C ASP A 208 -10.75 -10.59 0.89
N PHE A 209 -9.95 -10.28 -0.13
CA PHE A 209 -10.23 -9.29 -1.16
C PHE A 209 -10.70 -9.92 -2.48
N THR A 210 -10.97 -11.22 -2.52
CA THR A 210 -11.34 -11.93 -3.75
C THR A 210 -12.54 -11.27 -4.44
N GLU A 211 -13.60 -10.97 -3.69
CA GLU A 211 -14.78 -10.32 -4.23
C GLU A 211 -14.56 -8.84 -4.55
N ASP A 212 -13.66 -8.17 -3.82
CA ASP A 212 -13.28 -6.78 -4.15
C ASP A 212 -12.60 -6.71 -5.51
N LEU A 213 -11.62 -7.59 -5.76
CA LEU A 213 -10.94 -7.67 -7.06
C LEU A 213 -11.91 -7.96 -8.21
N ARG A 214 -12.87 -8.87 -8.03
CA ARG A 214 -13.90 -9.20 -9.02
C ARG A 214 -14.84 -8.03 -9.32
N LYS A 215 -15.06 -7.15 -8.34
CA LYS A 215 -15.92 -5.96 -8.50
C LYS A 215 -15.21 -4.79 -9.17
N MET A 216 -13.86 -4.78 -9.20
CA MET A 216 -13.13 -3.72 -9.88
C MET A 216 -13.44 -3.72 -11.38
N ASP A 217 -14.10 -2.68 -11.87
CA ASP A 217 -14.51 -2.51 -13.26
C ASP A 217 -13.70 -1.44 -14.01
N VAL A 218 -12.70 -0.87 -13.36
CA VAL A 218 -11.73 0.07 -13.94
C VAL A 218 -10.50 -0.68 -14.48
N PRO A 219 -9.68 -0.07 -15.35
CA PRO A 219 -8.37 -0.63 -15.71
C PRO A 219 -7.48 -0.80 -14.48
N VAL A 220 -6.90 -2.00 -14.31
CA VAL A 220 -6.02 -2.36 -13.19
C VAL A 220 -4.66 -2.80 -13.69
N LEU A 221 -3.61 -2.19 -13.17
CA LEU A 221 -2.24 -2.64 -13.37
C LEU A 221 -1.74 -3.35 -12.11
N VAL A 222 -1.28 -4.60 -12.27
CA VAL A 222 -0.63 -5.36 -11.19
C VAL A 222 0.87 -5.38 -11.49
N LEU A 223 1.68 -4.80 -10.60
CA LEU A 223 3.14 -4.80 -10.66
C LEU A 223 3.69 -5.64 -9.53
N HIS A 224 4.58 -6.60 -9.81
CA HIS A 224 5.13 -7.47 -8.77
C HIS A 224 6.54 -7.93 -9.12
N GLY A 225 7.43 -7.95 -8.14
CA GLY A 225 8.74 -8.55 -8.24
C GLY A 225 8.67 -10.07 -7.99
N ASP A 226 9.40 -10.88 -8.76
CA ASP A 226 9.39 -12.34 -8.55
C ASP A 226 10.33 -12.80 -7.41
N ASP A 227 11.13 -11.89 -6.85
CA ASP A 227 11.91 -12.10 -5.62
C ASP A 227 11.31 -11.37 -4.40
N ASP A 228 10.00 -11.13 -4.41
CA ASP A 228 9.29 -10.56 -3.27
C ASP A 228 9.22 -11.60 -2.13
N GLN A 229 10.03 -11.36 -1.07
CA GLN A 229 10.14 -12.24 0.10
C GLN A 229 9.09 -11.93 1.19
N ILE A 230 8.29 -10.87 1.02
CA ILE A 230 7.28 -10.42 1.98
C ILE A 230 5.89 -10.86 1.53
N VAL A 231 5.57 -10.62 0.25
CA VAL A 231 4.29 -10.99 -0.38
C VAL A 231 4.61 -11.86 -1.60
N PRO A 232 4.65 -13.20 -1.46
CA PRO A 232 5.00 -14.09 -2.57
C PRO A 232 4.08 -13.87 -3.77
N ILE A 233 4.66 -13.62 -4.95
CA ILE A 233 3.90 -13.29 -6.16
C ILE A 233 2.90 -14.39 -6.56
N ALA A 234 3.25 -15.67 -6.33
CA ALA A 234 2.45 -16.82 -6.71
C ALA A 234 1.07 -16.82 -6.05
N ASP A 235 1.01 -16.37 -4.80
CA ASP A 235 -0.17 -16.41 -3.95
C ASP A 235 -0.85 -15.03 -3.81
N SER A 236 -0.39 -14.06 -4.59
CA SER A 236 -0.88 -12.67 -4.54
C SER A 236 -1.02 -12.06 -5.95
N GLY A 237 0.04 -11.48 -6.52
CA GLY A 237 -0.01 -10.75 -7.78
C GLY A 237 -0.51 -11.57 -8.96
N LEU A 238 -0.08 -12.85 -9.10
CA LEU A 238 -0.56 -13.75 -10.15
C LEU A 238 -2.05 -14.10 -10.02
N LEU A 239 -2.54 -14.22 -8.78
CA LEU A 239 -3.95 -14.48 -8.51
C LEU A 239 -4.79 -13.22 -8.71
N SER A 240 -4.34 -12.08 -8.19
CA SER A 240 -5.03 -10.79 -8.35
C SER A 240 -5.24 -10.44 -9.81
N ALA A 241 -4.22 -10.63 -10.66
CA ALA A 241 -4.32 -10.35 -12.10
C ALA A 241 -5.36 -11.23 -12.82
N LYS A 242 -5.64 -12.43 -12.31
CA LYS A 242 -6.69 -13.32 -12.84
C LYS A 242 -8.09 -12.95 -12.38
N LEU A 243 -8.21 -12.30 -11.22
CA LEU A 243 -9.49 -11.97 -10.59
C LEU A 243 -10.07 -10.65 -11.10
N VAL A 244 -9.22 -9.67 -11.40
CA VAL A 244 -9.66 -8.36 -11.93
C VAL A 244 -10.13 -8.49 -13.38
N LYS A 245 -11.19 -7.76 -13.76
CA LYS A 245 -11.79 -7.85 -15.09
C LYS A 245 -10.90 -7.27 -16.21
N ASN A 246 -10.28 -6.12 -15.93
CA ASN A 246 -9.49 -5.35 -16.90
C ASN A 246 -8.05 -5.24 -16.37
N GLY A 247 -7.43 -6.39 -16.11
CA GLY A 247 -6.11 -6.48 -15.49
C GLY A 247 -4.97 -6.55 -16.51
N THR A 248 -3.89 -5.84 -16.22
CA THR A 248 -2.58 -6.01 -16.86
C THR A 248 -1.58 -6.39 -15.80
N LEU A 249 -0.84 -7.48 -16.02
CA LEU A 249 0.22 -7.92 -15.11
C LEU A 249 1.59 -7.59 -15.70
N LYS A 250 2.46 -7.00 -14.88
CA LYS A 250 3.89 -6.85 -15.20
C LYS A 250 4.72 -7.42 -14.07
N VAL A 251 5.55 -8.42 -14.39
CA VAL A 251 6.45 -9.08 -13.43
C VAL A 251 7.87 -8.54 -13.63
N TYR A 252 8.55 -8.21 -12.55
CA TYR A 252 9.93 -7.73 -12.54
C TYR A 252 10.85 -8.81 -11.97
N LYS A 253 11.74 -9.31 -12.84
CA LYS A 253 12.66 -10.40 -12.49
C LYS A 253 13.71 -9.95 -11.47
N GLY A 254 13.77 -10.65 -10.32
CA GLY A 254 14.72 -10.39 -9.25
C GLY A 254 14.42 -9.15 -8.40
N TYR A 255 13.25 -8.51 -8.58
CA TYR A 255 12.91 -7.33 -7.80
C TYR A 255 12.28 -7.70 -6.45
N PRO A 256 12.66 -6.98 -5.38
CA PRO A 256 12.16 -7.21 -4.03
C PRO A 256 10.80 -6.55 -3.79
N HIS A 257 10.25 -6.75 -2.58
CA HIS A 257 9.01 -6.12 -2.12
C HIS A 257 9.03 -4.58 -2.24
N GLY A 258 10.10 -3.96 -1.76
CA GLY A 258 10.28 -2.50 -1.78
C GLY A 258 10.81 -1.94 -3.10
N MET A 259 10.46 -2.54 -4.25
CA MET A 259 10.97 -2.14 -5.57
C MET A 259 10.62 -0.69 -5.95
N LEU A 260 9.54 -0.12 -5.40
CA LEU A 260 9.19 1.29 -5.60
C LEU A 260 10.29 2.25 -5.15
N THR A 261 11.02 1.89 -4.10
CA THR A 261 12.16 2.66 -3.57
C THR A 261 13.47 2.29 -4.27
N THR A 262 13.75 0.99 -4.43
CA THR A 262 15.04 0.52 -4.94
C THR A 262 15.17 0.60 -6.46
N HIS A 263 14.04 0.62 -7.20
CA HIS A 263 13.99 0.60 -8.66
C HIS A 263 13.00 1.64 -9.20
N ALA A 264 12.91 2.80 -8.56
CA ALA A 264 12.00 3.88 -8.94
C ALA A 264 12.22 4.36 -10.38
N ASP A 265 13.46 4.31 -10.87
CA ASP A 265 13.85 4.67 -12.23
C ASP A 265 13.23 3.78 -13.31
N VAL A 266 12.88 2.54 -12.98
CA VAL A 266 12.18 1.61 -13.87
C VAL A 266 10.66 1.65 -13.63
N ILE A 267 10.24 1.63 -12.37
CA ILE A 267 8.83 1.52 -12.01
C ILE A 267 8.04 2.79 -12.34
N ASN A 268 8.61 3.98 -12.10
CA ASN A 268 7.90 5.24 -12.36
C ASN A 268 7.54 5.46 -13.84
N PRO A 269 8.44 5.20 -14.82
CA PRO A 269 8.07 5.23 -16.25
C PRO A 269 6.97 4.25 -16.62
N ASP A 270 6.97 3.04 -16.06
CA ASP A 270 5.94 2.04 -16.32
C ASP A 270 4.56 2.47 -15.78
N LEU A 271 4.53 3.02 -14.58
CA LEU A 271 3.33 3.64 -14.02
C LEU A 271 2.83 4.78 -14.91
N LEU A 272 3.73 5.67 -15.35
CA LEU A 272 3.39 6.80 -16.23
C LEU A 272 2.81 6.34 -17.57
N ALA A 273 3.37 5.28 -18.17
CA ALA A 273 2.85 4.69 -19.40
C ALA A 273 1.41 4.19 -19.22
N PHE A 274 1.14 3.48 -18.11
CA PHE A 274 -0.22 3.02 -17.81
C PHE A 274 -1.19 4.18 -17.52
N PHE A 275 -0.74 5.25 -16.85
CA PHE A 275 -1.62 6.40 -16.58
C PHE A 275 -2.06 7.12 -17.84
N LYS A 276 -1.19 7.18 -18.87
CA LYS A 276 -1.45 7.83 -20.14
C LYS A 276 -2.25 6.98 -21.14
N ALA A 277 -2.25 5.65 -20.99
CA ALA A 277 -3.02 4.74 -21.84
C ALA A 277 -4.53 4.87 -21.57
#